data_7218867c1075f377ea01c6c70d03bb0e
#
_entry.id   7218867c1075f377ea01c6c70d03bb0e
#
_cell.length_a   1.000
_cell.length_b   1.000
_cell.length_c   1.000
_cell.angle_alpha   90.00
_cell.angle_beta   90.00
_cell.angle_gamma   90.00
#
_symmetry.space_group_name_H-M   'P 1'
#
loop_
_entity.id
_entity.type
_entity.pdbx_description
1 polymer ?
#
loop_
_entity_poly.entity_id
_entity_poly.type
_entity_poly.pdbx_seq_one_letter_code
_entity_poly.pdbx_strand_id
1 'polypeptide(L)'
;MTQKREFIPKELPLDFKPTEQIYKALNRASRKLGELNGFIKTIPNHDILINSLVLQEAKDSSAIENIITTHDELFLAKIDETKIAQSAKEVMNYEIALKKGYSLIKKDNLFLTRHILEIQKEPIETRITKTLILLNT
;
A
#
# COMPACT_ATOMS: atom_id res chain seq x y z
N MET A 1 -6.72 -24.14 36.24
CA MET A 1 -6.33 -22.70 36.21
C MET A 1 -5.20 -22.57 35.19
N THR A 2 -5.49 -22.11 33.99
CA THR A 2 -4.51 -21.90 32.90
C THR A 2 -3.82 -20.58 33.15
N GLN A 3 -2.54 -20.60 33.53
CA GLN A 3 -1.73 -19.37 33.64
C GLN A 3 -1.65 -18.72 32.26
N LYS A 4 -2.24 -17.54 32.14
CA LYS A 4 -2.08 -16.67 30.98
C LYS A 4 -0.60 -16.24 30.94
N ARG A 5 0.17 -16.77 29.98
CA ARG A 5 1.55 -16.31 29.77
C ARG A 5 1.47 -14.89 29.22
N GLU A 6 1.86 -13.92 30.02
CA GLU A 6 1.99 -12.53 29.61
C GLU A 6 3.18 -12.43 28.62
N PHE A 7 2.90 -11.96 27.40
CA PHE A 7 3.94 -11.73 26.40
C PHE A 7 4.61 -10.38 26.71
N ILE A 8 5.84 -10.42 27.18
CA ILE A 8 6.65 -9.23 27.40
C ILE A 8 7.64 -9.13 26.22
N PRO A 9 7.51 -8.12 25.33
CA PRO A 9 8.47 -7.92 24.23
C PRO A 9 9.85 -7.58 24.78
N LYS A 10 10.89 -8.08 24.09
CA LYS A 10 12.27 -7.74 24.42
C LYS A 10 12.58 -6.29 24.05
N GLU A 11 13.44 -5.62 24.83
CA GLU A 11 13.91 -4.28 24.49
C GLU A 11 14.74 -4.26 23.20
N LEU A 12 14.68 -3.15 22.49
CA LEU A 12 15.46 -2.93 21.28
C LEU A 12 16.74 -2.11 21.60
N PRO A 13 17.87 -2.36 20.90
CA PRO A 13 18.05 -3.36 19.83
C PRO A 13 18.17 -4.79 20.38
N LEU A 14 17.60 -5.74 19.65
CA LEU A 14 17.74 -7.16 19.99
C LEU A 14 19.21 -7.60 19.84
N ASP A 15 19.74 -8.33 20.83
CA ASP A 15 21.01 -9.04 20.68
C ASP A 15 20.81 -10.25 19.73
N PHE A 16 20.96 -10.00 18.45
CA PHE A 16 20.74 -10.97 17.38
C PHE A 16 21.99 -11.14 16.52
N LYS A 17 22.50 -12.37 16.48
CA LYS A 17 23.60 -12.76 15.57
C LYS A 17 23.02 -13.56 14.40
N PRO A 18 23.13 -13.02 13.14
CA PRO A 18 22.64 -13.75 11.98
C PRO A 18 23.36 -15.10 11.81
N THR A 19 22.60 -16.15 11.54
CA THR A 19 23.16 -17.47 11.21
C THR A 19 23.65 -17.50 9.75
N GLU A 20 24.47 -18.48 9.42
CA GLU A 20 24.92 -18.73 8.03
C GLU A 20 23.74 -18.89 7.06
N GLN A 21 22.65 -19.53 7.51
CA GLN A 21 21.45 -19.69 6.72
C GLN A 21 20.79 -18.34 6.39
N ILE A 22 20.78 -17.42 7.34
CA ILE A 22 20.26 -16.05 7.13
C ILE A 22 21.12 -15.29 6.12
N TYR A 23 22.44 -15.37 6.22
CA TYR A 23 23.32 -14.75 5.23
C TYR A 23 23.13 -15.35 3.82
N LYS A 24 22.98 -16.68 3.69
CA LYS A 24 22.66 -17.32 2.41
C LYS A 24 21.32 -16.88 1.84
N ALA A 25 20.30 -16.73 2.68
CA ALA A 25 19.00 -16.23 2.27
C ALA A 25 19.06 -14.75 1.84
N LEU A 26 19.78 -13.92 2.59
CA LEU A 26 20.00 -12.50 2.27
C LEU A 26 20.71 -12.33 0.91
N ASN A 27 21.77 -13.10 0.67
CA ASN A 27 22.49 -13.06 -0.61
C ASN A 27 21.60 -13.45 -1.79
N ARG A 28 20.75 -14.48 -1.62
CA ARG A 28 19.78 -14.87 -2.66
C ARG A 28 18.74 -13.78 -2.91
N ALA A 29 18.21 -13.18 -1.85
CA ALA A 29 17.23 -12.10 -1.94
C ALA A 29 17.84 -10.86 -2.62
N SER A 30 19.04 -10.45 -2.21
CA SER A 30 19.76 -9.31 -2.79
C SER A 30 20.04 -9.49 -4.27
N ARG A 31 20.44 -10.70 -4.69
CA ARG A 31 20.64 -11.02 -6.10
C ARG A 31 19.34 -10.91 -6.90
N LYS A 32 18.23 -11.48 -6.38
CA LYS A 32 16.92 -11.41 -7.03
C LYS A 32 16.40 -9.97 -7.14
N LEU A 33 16.63 -9.17 -6.11
CA LEU A 33 16.29 -7.75 -6.14
C LEU A 33 17.14 -7.00 -7.19
N GLY A 34 18.42 -7.32 -7.32
CA GLY A 34 19.29 -6.76 -8.36
C GLY A 34 18.85 -7.16 -9.78
N GLU A 35 18.47 -8.43 -10.00
CA GLU A 35 17.90 -8.92 -11.26
C GLU A 35 16.63 -8.16 -11.62
N LEU A 36 15.69 -8.02 -10.64
CA LEU A 36 14.44 -7.27 -10.81
C LEU A 36 14.72 -5.80 -11.16
N ASN A 37 15.63 -5.14 -10.43
CA ASN A 37 16.00 -3.74 -10.69
C ASN A 37 16.59 -3.55 -12.10
N GLY A 38 17.38 -4.51 -12.57
CA GLY A 38 17.88 -4.53 -13.95
C GLY A 38 16.75 -4.69 -14.97
N PHE A 39 15.85 -5.63 -14.74
CA PHE A 39 14.71 -5.91 -15.63
C PHE A 39 13.73 -4.72 -15.74
N ILE A 40 13.39 -4.08 -14.61
CA ILE A 40 12.49 -2.92 -14.60
C ILE A 40 13.00 -1.82 -15.53
N LYS A 41 14.30 -1.59 -15.61
CA LYS A 41 14.91 -0.56 -16.48
C LYS A 41 14.68 -0.81 -17.97
N THR A 42 14.31 -2.02 -18.36
CA THR A 42 14.00 -2.38 -19.76
C THR A 42 12.53 -2.13 -20.13
N ILE A 43 11.68 -1.83 -19.14
CA ILE A 43 10.26 -1.58 -19.35
C ILE A 43 10.08 -0.11 -19.80
N PRO A 44 9.51 0.15 -20.99
CA PRO A 44 9.39 1.51 -21.53
C PRO A 44 8.54 2.45 -20.67
N ASN A 45 7.49 1.92 -20.03
CA ASN A 45 6.59 2.69 -19.16
C ASN A 45 6.40 1.99 -17.81
N HIS A 46 7.15 2.45 -16.81
CA HIS A 46 7.10 1.92 -15.45
C HIS A 46 5.77 2.21 -14.74
N ASP A 47 5.06 3.28 -15.12
CA ASP A 47 3.83 3.70 -14.46
C ASP A 47 2.70 2.69 -14.64
N ILE A 48 2.66 1.98 -15.78
CA ILE A 48 1.69 0.90 -16.01
C ILE A 48 1.87 -0.20 -14.95
N LEU A 49 3.12 -0.62 -14.73
CA LEU A 49 3.42 -1.65 -13.74
C LEU A 49 3.11 -1.19 -12.32
N ILE A 50 3.55 0.02 -11.97
CA ILE A 50 3.30 0.61 -10.64
C ILE A 50 1.80 0.74 -10.39
N ASN A 51 1.04 1.27 -11.33
CA ASN A 51 -0.40 1.42 -11.19
C ASN A 51 -1.13 0.07 -11.02
N SER A 52 -0.71 -0.95 -11.77
CA SER A 52 -1.28 -2.30 -11.65
C SER A 52 -0.97 -2.94 -10.29
N LEU A 53 0.28 -2.81 -9.82
CA LEU A 53 0.70 -3.34 -8.52
C LEU A 53 0.01 -2.62 -7.35
N VAL A 54 -0.11 -1.30 -7.41
CA VAL A 54 -0.79 -0.51 -6.37
C VAL A 54 -2.27 -0.87 -6.29
N LEU A 55 -2.94 -1.06 -7.44
CA LEU A 55 -4.34 -1.47 -7.47
C LEU A 55 -4.54 -2.89 -6.91
N GLN A 56 -3.65 -3.81 -7.28
CA GLN A 56 -3.67 -5.18 -6.77
C GLN A 56 -3.43 -5.20 -5.25
N GLU A 57 -2.44 -4.46 -4.76
CA GLU A 57 -2.14 -4.34 -3.34
C GLU A 57 -3.33 -3.76 -2.57
N ALA A 58 -3.93 -2.67 -3.07
CA ALA A 58 -5.10 -2.06 -2.45
C ALA A 58 -6.26 -3.05 -2.33
N LYS A 59 -6.51 -3.83 -3.39
CA LYS A 59 -7.56 -4.86 -3.41
C LYS A 59 -7.28 -5.99 -2.42
N ASP A 60 -6.08 -6.55 -2.45
CA ASP A 60 -5.73 -7.71 -1.63
C ASP A 60 -5.63 -7.35 -0.14
N SER A 61 -5.08 -6.18 0.19
CA SER A 61 -5.02 -5.68 1.58
C SER A 61 -6.42 -5.38 2.13
N SER A 62 -7.31 -4.79 1.33
CA SER A 62 -8.70 -4.55 1.73
C SER A 62 -9.48 -5.86 1.93
N ALA A 63 -9.18 -6.89 1.15
CA ALA A 63 -9.81 -8.21 1.31
C ALA A 63 -9.46 -8.87 2.66
N ILE A 64 -8.29 -8.61 3.23
CA ILE A 64 -7.90 -9.09 4.58
C ILE A 64 -8.84 -8.49 5.64
N GLU A 65 -9.33 -7.27 5.43
CA GLU A 65 -10.29 -6.59 6.30
C GLU A 65 -11.76 -6.88 5.91
N ASN A 66 -11.97 -7.91 5.09
CA ASN A 66 -13.30 -8.34 4.61
C ASN A 66 -13.99 -7.32 3.67
N ILE A 67 -13.23 -6.43 3.04
CA ILE A 67 -13.70 -5.51 2.02
C ILE A 67 -13.44 -6.16 0.65
N ILE A 68 -14.43 -6.89 0.15
CA ILE A 68 -14.31 -7.69 -1.07
C ILE A 68 -14.81 -6.90 -2.26
N THR A 69 -13.99 -6.81 -3.31
CA THR A 69 -14.35 -6.24 -4.61
C THR A 69 -13.66 -6.98 -5.76
N THR A 70 -14.20 -6.85 -6.96
CA THR A 70 -13.64 -7.45 -8.17
C THR A 70 -12.88 -6.42 -8.99
N HIS A 71 -12.02 -6.87 -9.91
CA HIS A 71 -11.36 -5.97 -10.85
C HIS A 71 -12.36 -5.24 -11.74
N ASP A 72 -13.43 -5.91 -12.15
CA ASP A 72 -14.47 -5.32 -12.99
C ASP A 72 -15.20 -4.16 -12.27
N GLU A 73 -15.53 -4.34 -10.99
CA GLU A 73 -16.10 -3.27 -10.16
C GLU A 73 -15.15 -2.08 -10.01
N LEU A 74 -13.84 -2.33 -9.85
CA LEU A 74 -12.84 -1.28 -9.74
C LEU A 74 -12.67 -0.52 -11.07
N PHE A 75 -12.71 -1.21 -12.21
CA PHE A 75 -12.64 -0.57 -13.52
C PHE A 75 -13.92 0.21 -13.83
N LEU A 76 -15.10 -0.35 -13.53
CA LEU A 76 -16.38 0.36 -13.69
C LEU A 76 -16.42 1.61 -12.82
N ALA A 77 -15.92 1.55 -11.59
CA ALA A 77 -15.84 2.68 -10.68
C ALA A 77 -14.97 3.83 -11.21
N LYS A 78 -13.97 3.53 -12.05
CA LYS A 78 -13.13 4.55 -12.72
C LYS A 78 -13.82 5.21 -13.92
N ILE A 79 -14.81 4.55 -14.51
CA ILE A 79 -15.53 5.03 -15.70
C ILE A 79 -16.82 5.76 -15.31
N ASP A 80 -17.58 5.22 -14.33
CA ASP A 80 -18.86 5.75 -13.90
C ASP A 80 -18.91 5.92 -12.38
N GLU A 81 -18.71 7.15 -11.92
CA GLU A 81 -18.70 7.47 -10.49
C GLU A 81 -20.10 7.38 -9.83
N THR A 82 -21.17 7.28 -10.61
CA THR A 82 -22.55 7.29 -10.09
C THR A 82 -23.00 5.96 -9.51
N LYS A 83 -22.33 4.85 -9.86
CA LYS A 83 -22.69 3.47 -9.50
C LYS A 83 -21.61 2.72 -8.73
N ILE A 84 -20.79 3.44 -7.97
CA ILE A 84 -19.67 2.84 -7.26
C ILE A 84 -20.16 2.10 -6.01
N ALA A 85 -19.87 0.79 -5.92
CA ALA A 85 -20.05 0.02 -4.70
C ALA A 85 -19.15 0.59 -3.57
N GLN A 86 -19.63 0.54 -2.33
CA GLN A 86 -18.87 1.07 -1.18
C GLN A 86 -17.50 0.39 -1.04
N SER A 87 -17.42 -0.93 -1.24
CA SER A 87 -16.17 -1.69 -1.23
C SER A 87 -15.17 -1.21 -2.29
N ALA A 88 -15.62 -0.97 -3.53
CA ALA A 88 -14.78 -0.45 -4.59
C ALA A 88 -14.26 0.96 -4.27
N LYS A 89 -15.08 1.80 -3.64
CA LYS A 89 -14.70 3.14 -3.20
C LYS A 89 -13.60 3.10 -2.13
N GLU A 90 -13.67 2.19 -1.19
CA GLU A 90 -12.65 2.02 -0.15
C GLU A 90 -11.31 1.54 -0.73
N VAL A 91 -11.34 0.57 -1.64
CA VAL A 91 -10.15 0.12 -2.36
C VAL A 91 -9.52 1.25 -3.18
N MET A 92 -10.32 2.08 -3.85
CA MET A 92 -9.81 3.25 -4.58
C MET A 92 -9.17 4.30 -3.65
N ASN A 93 -9.73 4.54 -2.48
CA ASN A 93 -9.12 5.42 -1.47
C ASN A 93 -7.79 4.87 -1.00
N TYR A 94 -7.68 3.55 -0.82
CA TYR A 94 -6.42 2.89 -0.46
C TYR A 94 -5.38 3.02 -1.59
N GLU A 95 -5.79 2.87 -2.86
CA GLU A 95 -4.93 3.13 -4.03
C GLU A 95 -4.37 4.56 -4.01
N ILE A 96 -5.21 5.56 -3.73
CA ILE A 96 -4.81 6.97 -3.65
C ILE A 96 -3.80 7.16 -2.52
N ALA A 97 -4.06 6.60 -1.34
CA ALA A 97 -3.16 6.68 -0.19
C ALA A 97 -1.78 6.07 -0.47
N LEU A 98 -1.73 4.90 -1.12
CA LEU A 98 -0.48 4.26 -1.53
C LEU A 98 0.32 5.12 -2.51
N LYS A 99 -0.33 5.68 -3.54
CA LYS A 99 0.32 6.57 -4.52
C LYS A 99 0.86 7.83 -3.87
N LYS A 100 0.11 8.42 -2.94
CA LYS A 100 0.58 9.57 -2.16
C LYS A 100 1.81 9.22 -1.34
N GLY A 101 1.77 8.12 -0.60
CA GLY A 101 2.89 7.62 0.19
C GLY A 101 4.15 7.43 -0.67
N TYR A 102 4.01 6.76 -1.81
CA TYR A 102 5.11 6.58 -2.75
C TYR A 102 5.70 7.92 -3.22
N SER A 103 4.86 8.90 -3.59
CA SER A 103 5.32 10.21 -4.06
C SER A 103 6.08 10.99 -2.99
N LEU A 104 5.63 10.93 -1.74
CA LEU A 104 6.27 11.58 -0.60
C LEU A 104 7.64 10.97 -0.30
N ILE A 105 7.72 9.63 -0.26
CA ILE A 105 8.99 8.92 -0.04
C ILE A 105 9.97 9.20 -1.18
N LYS A 106 9.50 9.20 -2.42
CA LYS A 106 10.34 9.49 -3.60
C LYS A 106 10.89 10.91 -3.57
N LYS A 107 10.09 11.88 -3.09
CA LYS A 107 10.51 13.27 -2.96
C LYS A 107 11.55 13.48 -1.88
N ASP A 108 11.31 12.92 -0.69
CA ASP A 108 12.15 13.17 0.49
C ASP A 108 13.26 12.14 0.65
N ASN A 109 13.23 11.05 -0.13
CA ASN A 109 14.12 9.88 -0.05
C ASN A 109 14.20 9.27 1.36
N LEU A 110 13.16 9.46 2.17
CA LEU A 110 13.07 9.05 3.56
C LEU A 110 11.60 8.90 3.95
N PHE A 111 11.28 7.91 4.80
CA PHE A 111 9.94 7.74 5.36
C PHE A 111 9.85 8.40 6.74
N LEU A 112 8.97 9.39 6.88
CA LEU A 112 8.83 10.21 8.09
C LEU A 112 7.42 10.12 8.66
N THR A 113 7.26 10.37 9.97
CA THR A 113 5.95 10.40 10.64
C THR A 113 4.98 11.38 9.99
N ARG A 114 5.45 12.53 9.52
CA ARG A 114 4.61 13.51 8.80
C ARG A 114 3.97 12.91 7.53
N HIS A 115 4.67 11.99 6.83
CA HIS A 115 4.12 11.32 5.65
C HIS A 115 2.93 10.44 6.01
N ILE A 116 2.97 9.75 7.15
CA ILE A 116 1.84 8.95 7.65
C ILE A 116 0.62 9.85 7.86
N LEU A 117 0.81 11.00 8.48
CA LEU A 117 -0.26 11.96 8.74
C LEU A 117 -0.83 12.57 7.45
N GLU A 118 0.02 12.84 6.45
CA GLU A 118 -0.42 13.33 5.14
C GLU A 118 -1.18 12.26 4.35
N ILE A 119 -0.70 11.03 4.35
CA ILE A 119 -1.37 9.89 3.69
C ILE A 119 -2.76 9.67 4.29
N GLN A 120 -2.90 9.76 5.62
CA GLN A 120 -4.18 9.56 6.31
C GLN A 120 -5.23 10.63 5.95
N LYS A 121 -4.82 11.83 5.60
CA LYS A 121 -5.75 12.92 5.23
C LYS A 121 -6.36 12.75 3.84
N GLU A 122 -5.65 12.16 2.89
CA GLU A 122 -6.07 12.03 1.49
C GLU A 122 -7.47 11.42 1.29
N PRO A 123 -7.83 10.28 1.87
CA PRO A 123 -9.16 9.70 1.72
C PRO A 123 -10.27 10.59 2.29
N ILE A 124 -9.95 11.36 3.35
CA ILE A 124 -10.90 12.25 4.04
C ILE A 124 -11.16 13.49 3.19
N GLU A 125 -10.11 14.14 2.68
CA GLU A 125 -10.21 15.34 1.83
C GLU A 125 -10.94 15.05 0.53
N THR A 126 -10.65 13.91 -0.13
CA THR A 126 -11.36 13.47 -1.34
C THR A 126 -12.85 13.29 -1.07
N ARG A 127 -13.23 12.74 0.10
CA ARG A 127 -14.63 12.56 0.49
C ARG A 127 -15.34 13.89 0.73
N ILE A 128 -14.70 14.82 1.44
CA ILE A 128 -15.26 16.15 1.76
C ILE A 128 -15.44 16.96 0.47
N THR A 129 -14.44 17.00 -0.40
CA THR A 129 -14.49 17.77 -1.65
C THR A 129 -15.62 17.27 -2.57
N LYS A 130 -15.78 15.94 -2.72
CA LYS A 130 -16.89 15.35 -3.51
C LYS A 130 -18.26 15.68 -2.90
N THR A 131 -18.40 15.63 -1.58
CA THR A 131 -19.66 15.97 -0.90
C THR A 131 -20.03 17.43 -1.09
N LEU A 132 -19.06 18.36 -1.01
CA LEU A 132 -19.29 19.79 -1.24
C LEU A 132 -19.67 20.10 -2.70
N ILE A 133 -19.09 19.41 -3.68
CA ILE A 133 -19.46 19.56 -5.09
C ILE A 133 -20.90 19.11 -5.32
N LEU A 134 -21.31 17.98 -4.74
CA LEU A 134 -22.69 17.46 -4.86
C LEU A 134 -23.75 18.31 -4.17
N LEU A 135 -23.36 19.09 -3.15
CA LEU A 135 -24.29 19.99 -2.45
C LEU A 135 -24.46 21.34 -3.15
N ASN A 136 -23.57 21.67 -4.12
CA ASN A 136 -23.60 22.94 -4.87
C ASN A 136 -24.12 22.78 -6.31
N THR A 137 -24.59 21.59 -6.67
CA THR A 137 -25.28 21.27 -7.94
C THR A 137 -26.75 20.99 -7.69
#